data_b4bea2155e3805b4c7ab80262e7007ec
#
_entry.id   b4bea2155e3805b4c7ab80262e7007ec
#
_cell.length_a   1.000
_cell.length_b   1.000
_cell.length_c   1.000
_cell.angle_alpha   90.00
_cell.angle_beta   90.00
_cell.angle_gamma   90.00
#
_symmetry.space_group_name_H-M   'P 1'
#
loop_
_entity.id
_entity.type
_entity.pdbx_description
1 polymer ?
#
loop_
_entity_poly.entity_id
_entity_poly.type
_entity_poly.pdbx_seq_one_letter_code
_entity_poly.pdbx_strand_id
1 'polypeptide(L)'
;MKIGCYLKRLRTVFRQVANQSATAELHFLALGKLLSENSKNKRQIDSLSDVEFKVFSQWGDDGIIQWLVNHIDFPNKTFMEFGVSHYREATTRFLLMNNNWSGFVMDGSAANVEKITNSEYYTNYELIAKAAFIDADNVNSLLLSSNFEKEVGILHIDLDGNDYWIWRKIEVVSPIVVILEYNSVFGIDRPITVPYDKTFDRTNAHFSNLYFGASLSALHQLSAEKGYSFIGCTSSGNNAYFVRNDKLNDVVKKTSLENGYVVSKFREGRDRNGNLTFLTGPERLEAIKGLPVYNINTDQIEKL
;
A
#
# COMPACT_ATOMS: atom_id res chain seq x y z
N MET A 1 -5.82 7.40 -50.52
CA MET A 1 -5.23 6.05 -50.40
C MET A 1 -4.10 5.93 -49.32
N LYS A 2 -3.33 6.99 -49.01
CA LYS A 2 -2.21 6.93 -48.01
C LYS A 2 -2.62 6.90 -46.55
N ILE A 3 -3.72 7.58 -46.15
CA ILE A 3 -4.17 7.68 -44.74
C ILE A 3 -4.65 6.33 -44.20
N GLY A 4 -5.38 5.54 -44.98
CA GLY A 4 -5.86 4.22 -44.56
C GLY A 4 -4.74 3.19 -44.35
N CYS A 5 -3.66 3.29 -45.12
CA CYS A 5 -2.47 2.43 -44.92
C CYS A 5 -1.70 2.80 -43.63
N TYR A 6 -1.60 4.10 -43.33
CA TYR A 6 -0.95 4.60 -42.11
C TYR A 6 -1.73 4.19 -40.84
N LEU A 7 -3.05 4.31 -40.86
CA LEU A 7 -3.91 3.88 -39.75
C LEU A 7 -3.88 2.35 -39.51
N LYS A 8 -3.80 1.55 -40.59
CA LYS A 8 -3.61 0.09 -40.44
C LYS A 8 -2.27 -0.24 -39.84
N ARG A 9 -1.20 0.44 -40.23
CA ARG A 9 0.16 0.24 -39.68
C ARG A 9 0.23 0.62 -38.19
N LEU A 10 -0.37 1.75 -37.79
CA LEU A 10 -0.49 2.16 -36.40
C LEU A 10 -1.26 1.12 -35.58
N ARG A 11 -2.41 0.64 -36.06
CA ARG A 11 -3.17 -0.42 -35.35
C ARG A 11 -2.36 -1.70 -35.17
N THR A 12 -1.57 -2.09 -36.17
CA THR A 12 -0.71 -3.27 -36.10
C THR A 12 0.39 -3.08 -35.03
N VAL A 13 1.05 -1.91 -35.02
CA VAL A 13 2.06 -1.58 -34.02
C VAL A 13 1.46 -1.56 -32.62
N PHE A 14 0.31 -0.90 -32.41
CA PHE A 14 -0.38 -0.90 -31.12
C PHE A 14 -0.75 -2.32 -30.66
N ARG A 15 -1.21 -3.17 -31.57
CA ARG A 15 -1.54 -4.57 -31.25
C ARG A 15 -0.30 -5.39 -30.88
N GLN A 16 0.82 -5.16 -31.56
CA GLN A 16 2.09 -5.81 -31.22
C GLN A 16 2.61 -5.38 -29.86
N VAL A 17 2.57 -4.08 -29.55
CA VAL A 17 2.97 -3.56 -28.22
C VAL A 17 2.07 -4.11 -27.11
N ALA A 18 0.75 -4.13 -27.33
CA ALA A 18 -0.19 -4.71 -26.36
C ALA A 18 0.08 -6.21 -26.12
N ASN A 19 0.33 -6.98 -27.18
CA ASN A 19 0.65 -8.40 -27.06
C ASN A 19 1.98 -8.63 -26.33
N GLN A 20 3.00 -7.80 -26.58
CA GLN A 20 4.27 -7.88 -25.87
C GLN A 20 4.11 -7.59 -24.36
N SER A 21 3.29 -6.59 -24.02
CA SER A 21 2.97 -6.26 -22.64
C SER A 21 2.27 -7.43 -21.92
N ALA A 22 1.26 -8.03 -22.53
CA ALA A 22 0.55 -9.17 -21.98
C ALA A 22 1.46 -10.39 -21.81
N THR A 23 2.34 -10.66 -22.79
CA THR A 23 3.32 -11.74 -22.69
C THR A 23 4.32 -11.50 -21.55
N ALA A 24 4.78 -10.27 -21.35
CA ALA A 24 5.67 -9.91 -20.26
C ALA A 24 4.98 -10.11 -18.88
N GLU A 25 3.71 -9.72 -18.73
CA GLU A 25 2.95 -9.96 -17.49
C GLU A 25 2.86 -11.46 -17.16
N LEU A 26 2.63 -12.31 -18.16
CA LEU A 26 2.61 -13.78 -17.96
C LEU A 26 3.95 -14.32 -17.51
N HIS A 27 5.06 -13.81 -18.05
CA HIS A 27 6.41 -14.18 -17.61
C HIS A 27 6.66 -13.72 -16.16
N PHE A 28 6.31 -12.50 -15.80
CA PHE A 28 6.44 -12.02 -14.42
C PHE A 28 5.58 -12.82 -13.45
N LEU A 29 4.35 -13.16 -13.84
CA LEU A 29 3.47 -14.01 -13.04
C LEU A 29 4.09 -15.41 -12.82
N ALA A 30 4.67 -16.02 -13.87
CA ALA A 30 5.32 -17.31 -13.77
C ALA A 30 6.56 -17.27 -12.86
N LEU A 31 7.40 -16.23 -12.99
CA LEU A 31 8.54 -16.01 -12.10
C LEU A 31 8.09 -15.76 -10.65
N GLY A 32 7.06 -14.94 -10.44
CA GLY A 32 6.50 -14.70 -9.13
C GLY A 32 6.00 -15.97 -8.46
N LYS A 33 5.34 -16.88 -9.22
CA LYS A 33 4.94 -18.21 -8.72
C LYS A 33 6.12 -19.02 -8.21
N LEU A 34 7.21 -19.07 -8.94
CA LEU A 34 8.42 -19.78 -8.54
C LEU A 34 9.05 -19.16 -7.28
N LEU A 35 9.09 -17.82 -7.18
CA LEU A 35 9.57 -17.12 -6.00
C LEU A 35 8.68 -17.33 -4.79
N SER A 36 7.36 -17.35 -4.98
CA SER A 36 6.38 -17.68 -3.93
C SER A 36 6.59 -19.11 -3.39
N GLU A 37 6.82 -20.10 -4.26
CA GLU A 37 7.15 -21.46 -3.80
C GLU A 37 8.43 -21.50 -2.97
N ASN A 38 9.46 -20.74 -3.34
CA ASN A 38 10.69 -20.64 -2.56
C ASN A 38 10.47 -20.02 -1.19
N SER A 39 9.54 -19.06 -1.05
CA SER A 39 9.24 -18.40 0.21
C SER A 39 8.64 -19.35 1.27
N LYS A 40 7.98 -20.45 0.85
CA LYS A 40 7.43 -21.47 1.76
C LYS A 40 8.48 -22.09 2.68
N ASN A 41 9.72 -22.19 2.22
CA ASN A 41 10.81 -22.79 2.98
C ASN A 41 11.56 -21.79 3.89
N LYS A 42 11.28 -20.49 3.75
CA LYS A 42 11.94 -19.45 4.54
C LYS A 42 11.25 -19.27 5.90
N ARG A 43 11.58 -20.15 6.85
CA ARG A 43 11.04 -20.10 8.22
C ARG A 43 11.79 -19.15 9.15
N GLN A 44 12.98 -18.74 8.77
CA GLN A 44 13.82 -17.77 9.50
C GLN A 44 14.22 -16.66 8.54
N ILE A 45 13.95 -15.43 8.93
CA ILE A 45 14.33 -14.23 8.21
C ILE A 45 14.88 -13.21 9.23
N ASP A 46 15.84 -12.41 8.81
CA ASP A 46 16.37 -11.32 9.63
C ASP A 46 15.50 -10.07 9.49
N SER A 47 14.94 -9.87 8.30
CA SER A 47 14.03 -8.77 8.01
C SER A 47 13.07 -9.14 6.88
N LEU A 48 12.01 -8.34 6.66
CA LEU A 48 11.09 -8.55 5.55
C LEU A 48 11.77 -8.44 4.18
N SER A 49 12.91 -7.76 4.07
CA SER A 49 13.68 -7.67 2.82
C SER A 49 14.18 -9.03 2.31
N ASP A 50 14.32 -10.02 3.19
CA ASP A 50 14.79 -11.37 2.79
C ASP A 50 13.77 -12.12 1.94
N VAL A 51 12.51 -11.70 2.00
CA VAL A 51 11.40 -12.33 1.29
C VAL A 51 10.77 -11.43 0.23
N GLU A 52 11.29 -10.23 0.05
CA GLU A 52 10.83 -9.31 -0.98
C GLU A 52 11.05 -9.85 -2.39
N PHE A 53 10.04 -9.70 -3.22
CA PHE A 53 10.13 -9.71 -4.67
C PHE A 53 9.00 -8.88 -5.27
N LYS A 54 9.20 -8.36 -6.47
CA LYS A 54 8.24 -7.51 -7.18
C LYS A 54 7.69 -8.23 -8.40
N VAL A 55 6.37 -8.29 -8.51
CA VAL A 55 5.62 -8.68 -9.71
C VAL A 55 4.74 -7.53 -10.17
N PHE A 56 3.81 -7.10 -9.31
CA PHE A 56 2.85 -6.03 -9.57
C PHE A 56 2.84 -4.94 -8.50
N SER A 57 3.31 -5.18 -7.29
CA SER A 57 3.46 -4.12 -6.28
C SER A 57 4.50 -3.08 -6.71
N GLN A 58 4.44 -1.90 -6.12
CA GLN A 58 5.40 -0.83 -6.42
C GLN A 58 6.84 -1.24 -6.08
N TRP A 59 7.00 -2.01 -4.99
CA TRP A 59 8.30 -2.46 -4.48
C TRP A 59 8.32 -3.97 -4.26
N GLY A 60 8.64 -4.44 -3.08
CA GLY A 60 8.79 -5.85 -2.75
C GLY A 60 7.61 -6.52 -2.08
N ASP A 61 6.47 -5.84 -1.98
CA ASP A 61 5.30 -6.26 -1.22
C ASP A 61 4.72 -7.60 -1.68
N ASP A 62 4.78 -7.91 -2.97
CA ASP A 62 4.33 -9.21 -3.50
C ASP A 62 5.01 -10.36 -2.76
N GLY A 63 6.32 -10.25 -2.51
CA GLY A 63 7.11 -11.26 -1.82
C GLY A 63 6.74 -11.40 -0.35
N ILE A 64 6.63 -10.28 0.35
CA ILE A 64 6.27 -10.27 1.77
C ILE A 64 4.87 -10.88 1.96
N ILE A 65 3.89 -10.48 1.14
CA ILE A 65 2.53 -11.01 1.20
C ILE A 65 2.53 -12.52 0.96
N GLN A 66 3.27 -13.00 -0.04
CA GLN A 66 3.36 -14.45 -0.32
C GLN A 66 4.00 -15.21 0.84
N TRP A 67 5.02 -14.64 1.48
CA TRP A 67 5.61 -15.24 2.67
C TRP A 67 4.59 -15.32 3.82
N LEU A 68 3.84 -14.24 4.07
CA LEU A 68 2.78 -14.23 5.09
C LEU A 68 1.67 -15.26 4.79
N VAL A 69 1.21 -15.33 3.54
CA VAL A 69 0.20 -16.30 3.09
C VAL A 69 0.67 -17.75 3.28
N ASN A 70 1.96 -18.01 3.18
CA ASN A 70 2.54 -19.34 3.37
C ASN A 70 2.74 -19.70 4.86
N HIS A 71 2.75 -18.72 5.79
CA HIS A 71 3.09 -18.96 7.19
C HIS A 71 2.02 -18.54 8.20
N ILE A 72 0.95 -17.90 7.74
CA ILE A 72 -0.24 -17.56 8.56
C ILE A 72 -1.45 -18.31 7.99
N ASP A 73 -2.32 -18.77 8.86
CA ASP A 73 -3.63 -19.30 8.45
C ASP A 73 -4.62 -18.18 8.21
N PHE A 74 -5.17 -18.14 6.99
CA PHE A 74 -6.20 -17.20 6.55
C PHE A 74 -7.49 -17.96 6.25
N PRO A 75 -8.43 -18.02 7.20
CA PRO A 75 -9.73 -18.69 6.98
C PRO A 75 -10.48 -18.07 5.81
N ASN A 76 -10.50 -16.74 5.74
CA ASN A 76 -11.12 -15.98 4.66
C ASN A 76 -10.03 -15.41 3.72
N LYS A 77 -10.02 -15.90 2.50
CA LYS A 77 -9.07 -15.50 1.45
C LYS A 77 -9.55 -14.24 0.75
N THR A 78 -9.69 -13.16 1.52
CA THR A 78 -10.17 -11.85 1.05
C THR A 78 -9.16 -10.75 1.35
N PHE A 79 -9.15 -9.74 0.52
CA PHE A 79 -8.36 -8.53 0.78
C PHE A 79 -9.15 -7.27 0.46
N MET A 80 -8.73 -6.17 1.09
CA MET A 80 -9.20 -4.82 0.81
C MET A 80 -7.99 -3.91 0.59
N GLU A 81 -8.03 -3.06 -0.44
CA GLU A 81 -6.94 -2.12 -0.75
C GLU A 81 -7.51 -0.77 -1.17
N PHE A 82 -6.95 0.31 -0.58
CA PHE A 82 -7.32 1.70 -0.84
C PHE A 82 -6.20 2.41 -1.57
N GLY A 83 -6.55 3.38 -2.46
CA GLY A 83 -5.58 4.15 -3.21
C GLY A 83 -4.92 3.38 -4.34
N VAL A 84 -5.68 2.50 -5.00
CA VAL A 84 -5.14 1.54 -5.97
C VAL A 84 -4.85 2.14 -7.35
N SER A 85 -5.12 3.43 -7.57
CA SER A 85 -5.05 4.02 -8.90
C SER A 85 -5.84 3.16 -9.92
N HIS A 86 -5.25 2.72 -10.99
CA HIS A 86 -5.87 1.84 -12.00
C HIS A 86 -5.50 0.36 -11.82
N TYR A 87 -4.99 -0.03 -10.65
CA TYR A 87 -4.68 -1.41 -10.22
C TYR A 87 -3.65 -2.16 -11.08
N ARG A 88 -2.90 -1.47 -11.95
CA ARG A 88 -1.80 -2.10 -12.71
C ARG A 88 -0.57 -2.33 -11.84
N GLU A 89 -0.25 -1.36 -11.03
CA GLU A 89 0.73 -1.45 -9.94
C GLU A 89 -0.06 -1.36 -8.64
N ALA A 90 -0.19 -2.47 -7.93
CA ALA A 90 -0.98 -2.58 -6.72
C ALA A 90 -0.45 -3.69 -5.82
N THR A 91 -0.55 -3.49 -4.53
CA THR A 91 0.04 -4.35 -3.50
C THR A 91 -0.63 -5.74 -3.45
N THR A 92 -1.93 -5.81 -3.77
CA THR A 92 -2.69 -7.07 -3.70
C THR A 92 -2.91 -7.77 -5.05
N ARG A 93 -2.46 -7.18 -6.18
CA ARG A 93 -2.73 -7.73 -7.49
C ARG A 93 -2.11 -9.13 -7.71
N PHE A 94 -0.89 -9.35 -7.21
CA PHE A 94 -0.27 -10.66 -7.31
C PHE A 94 -1.03 -11.70 -6.48
N LEU A 95 -1.50 -11.32 -5.30
CA LEU A 95 -2.34 -12.16 -4.45
C LEU A 95 -3.66 -12.56 -5.15
N LEU A 96 -4.32 -11.61 -5.82
CA LEU A 96 -5.50 -11.88 -6.65
C LEU A 96 -5.21 -12.94 -7.72
N MET A 97 -4.15 -12.74 -8.51
CA MET A 97 -3.87 -13.55 -9.70
C MET A 97 -3.17 -14.87 -9.38
N ASN A 98 -2.29 -14.91 -8.38
CA ASN A 98 -1.55 -16.11 -8.01
C ASN A 98 -2.33 -17.04 -7.09
N ASN A 99 -3.01 -16.47 -6.09
CA ASN A 99 -3.66 -17.21 -5.02
C ASN A 99 -5.19 -17.29 -5.17
N ASN A 100 -5.75 -16.59 -6.17
CA ASN A 100 -7.18 -16.50 -6.44
C ASN A 100 -7.99 -16.04 -5.22
N TRP A 101 -7.49 -15.00 -4.54
CA TRP A 101 -8.21 -14.37 -3.44
C TRP A 101 -9.27 -13.40 -3.98
N SER A 102 -10.34 -13.20 -3.23
CA SER A 102 -11.38 -12.22 -3.55
C SER A 102 -10.99 -10.83 -3.05
N GLY A 103 -11.13 -9.81 -3.91
CA GLY A 103 -10.67 -8.45 -3.63
C GLY A 103 -11.78 -7.41 -3.59
N PHE A 104 -11.63 -6.42 -2.69
CA PHE A 104 -12.38 -5.18 -2.70
C PHE A 104 -11.42 -4.00 -2.73
N VAL A 105 -11.41 -3.26 -3.85
CA VAL A 105 -10.46 -2.18 -4.07
C VAL A 105 -11.19 -0.85 -4.26
N MET A 106 -10.59 0.23 -3.76
CA MET A 106 -11.17 1.57 -3.85
C MET A 106 -10.15 2.59 -4.30
N ASP A 107 -10.61 3.53 -5.13
CA ASP A 107 -9.84 4.69 -5.58
C ASP A 107 -10.75 5.93 -5.64
N GLY A 108 -10.19 7.11 -5.36
CA GLY A 108 -10.93 8.37 -5.42
C GLY A 108 -11.35 8.78 -6.84
N SER A 109 -10.67 8.27 -7.85
CA SER A 109 -10.91 8.59 -9.27
C SER A 109 -11.85 7.59 -9.94
N ALA A 110 -13.04 8.03 -10.33
CA ALA A 110 -13.96 7.21 -11.13
C ALA A 110 -13.34 6.73 -12.46
N ALA A 111 -12.47 7.54 -13.08
CA ALA A 111 -11.77 7.16 -14.30
C ALA A 111 -10.75 6.05 -14.09
N ASN A 112 -10.12 5.97 -12.91
CA ASN A 112 -9.26 4.85 -12.55
C ASN A 112 -10.06 3.57 -12.35
N VAL A 113 -11.17 3.66 -11.62
CA VAL A 113 -12.07 2.51 -11.39
C VAL A 113 -12.66 2.00 -12.70
N GLU A 114 -13.01 2.87 -13.64
CA GLU A 114 -13.45 2.47 -14.99
C GLU A 114 -12.36 1.66 -15.72
N LYS A 115 -11.09 2.02 -15.61
CA LYS A 115 -9.98 1.23 -16.16
C LYS A 115 -9.87 -0.15 -15.51
N ILE A 116 -10.10 -0.24 -14.19
CA ILE A 116 -10.12 -1.51 -13.46
C ILE A 116 -11.24 -2.40 -14.01
N THR A 117 -12.48 -1.90 -14.05
CA THR A 117 -13.64 -2.68 -14.46
C THR A 117 -13.60 -3.11 -15.95
N ASN A 118 -12.83 -2.40 -16.77
CA ASN A 118 -12.58 -2.76 -18.18
C ASN A 118 -11.36 -3.67 -18.40
N SER A 119 -10.69 -4.12 -17.32
CA SER A 119 -9.49 -4.96 -17.42
C SER A 119 -9.82 -6.45 -17.49
N GLU A 120 -8.90 -7.25 -18.05
CA GLU A 120 -9.03 -8.71 -18.09
C GLU A 120 -9.00 -9.34 -16.68
N TYR A 121 -8.22 -8.78 -15.74
CA TYR A 121 -8.17 -9.31 -14.38
C TYR A 121 -9.48 -9.06 -13.63
N TYR A 122 -10.23 -8.00 -13.93
CA TYR A 122 -11.55 -7.79 -13.34
C TYR A 122 -12.59 -8.84 -13.79
N THR A 123 -12.51 -9.27 -15.05
CA THR A 123 -13.42 -10.29 -15.57
C THR A 123 -13.01 -11.73 -15.22
N ASN A 124 -11.72 -11.95 -14.95
CA ASN A 124 -11.16 -13.27 -14.72
C ASN A 124 -11.08 -13.66 -13.22
N TYR A 125 -11.16 -12.68 -12.32
CA TYR A 125 -11.01 -12.90 -10.88
C TYR A 125 -12.16 -12.23 -10.11
N GLU A 126 -12.38 -12.65 -8.88
CA GLU A 126 -13.37 -12.06 -8.00
C GLU A 126 -12.85 -10.73 -7.42
N LEU A 127 -13.07 -9.65 -8.15
CA LEU A 127 -12.62 -8.30 -7.79
C LEU A 127 -13.80 -7.33 -7.83
N ILE A 128 -14.06 -6.66 -6.71
CA ILE A 128 -15.00 -5.55 -6.62
C ILE A 128 -14.20 -4.24 -6.62
N ALA A 129 -14.49 -3.34 -7.55
CA ALA A 129 -13.84 -2.04 -7.63
C ALA A 129 -14.86 -0.91 -7.41
N LYS A 130 -14.56 0.04 -6.52
CA LYS A 130 -15.48 1.12 -6.15
C LYS A 130 -14.79 2.48 -6.20
N ALA A 131 -15.41 3.42 -6.90
CA ALA A 131 -15.00 4.82 -6.88
C ALA A 131 -15.53 5.49 -5.60
N ALA A 132 -14.64 5.92 -4.71
CA ALA A 132 -14.99 6.62 -3.50
C ALA A 132 -13.80 7.41 -2.97
N PHE A 133 -14.04 8.66 -2.59
CA PHE A 133 -13.10 9.41 -1.75
C PHE A 133 -13.32 8.97 -0.31
N ILE A 134 -12.29 8.40 0.31
CA ILE A 134 -12.37 7.76 1.61
C ILE A 134 -12.07 8.79 2.71
N ASP A 135 -12.96 8.90 3.68
CA ASP A 135 -12.81 9.74 4.85
C ASP A 135 -13.25 9.01 6.14
N ALA A 136 -13.02 9.62 7.30
CA ALA A 136 -13.36 9.03 8.59
C ALA A 136 -14.86 8.81 8.80
N ASP A 137 -15.73 9.53 8.10
CA ASP A 137 -17.18 9.43 8.24
C ASP A 137 -17.73 8.27 7.40
N ASN A 138 -17.12 7.97 6.25
CA ASN A 138 -17.66 7.01 5.29
C ASN A 138 -16.93 5.66 5.26
N VAL A 139 -15.70 5.53 5.77
CA VAL A 139 -14.86 4.33 5.62
C VAL A 139 -15.57 3.06 6.08
N ASN A 140 -16.24 3.07 7.24
CA ASN A 140 -16.93 1.88 7.74
C ASN A 140 -18.10 1.45 6.84
N SER A 141 -18.90 2.41 6.33
CA SER A 141 -19.99 2.11 5.41
C SER A 141 -19.48 1.60 4.05
N LEU A 142 -18.35 2.13 3.58
CA LEU A 142 -17.69 1.66 2.36
C LEU A 142 -17.21 0.23 2.51
N LEU A 143 -16.54 -0.10 3.61
CA LEU A 143 -16.06 -1.46 3.87
C LEU A 143 -17.20 -2.47 3.95
N LEU A 144 -18.31 -2.14 4.64
CA LEU A 144 -19.51 -2.98 4.71
C LEU A 144 -20.12 -3.24 3.33
N SER A 145 -19.98 -2.31 2.37
CA SER A 145 -20.51 -2.50 1.02
C SER A 145 -19.81 -3.57 0.19
N SER A 146 -18.68 -4.12 0.66
CA SER A 146 -18.02 -5.28 0.05
C SER A 146 -18.81 -6.57 0.22
N ASN A 147 -19.65 -6.64 1.25
CA ASN A 147 -20.32 -7.86 1.73
C ASN A 147 -19.35 -8.98 2.15
N PHE A 148 -18.07 -8.63 2.43
CA PHE A 148 -17.14 -9.61 2.99
C PHE A 148 -17.42 -9.87 4.47
N GLU A 149 -17.00 -11.04 4.95
CA GLU A 149 -17.02 -11.37 6.37
C GLU A 149 -16.20 -10.35 7.18
N LYS A 150 -16.52 -10.21 8.47
CA LYS A 150 -15.80 -9.29 9.35
C LYS A 150 -14.30 -9.59 9.41
N GLU A 151 -13.91 -10.85 9.43
CA GLU A 151 -12.52 -11.26 9.35
C GLU A 151 -12.05 -11.20 7.88
N VAL A 152 -11.18 -10.26 7.57
CA VAL A 152 -10.55 -10.08 6.26
C VAL A 152 -9.10 -10.56 6.33
N GLY A 153 -8.61 -11.18 5.28
CA GLY A 153 -7.22 -11.63 5.26
C GLY A 153 -6.23 -10.46 5.31
N ILE A 154 -6.31 -9.53 4.35
CA ILE A 154 -5.38 -8.39 4.24
C ILE A 154 -6.15 -7.10 4.03
N LEU A 155 -5.75 -6.05 4.73
CA LEU A 155 -6.15 -4.66 4.50
C LEU A 155 -4.91 -3.83 4.18
N HIS A 156 -4.88 -3.20 3.02
CA HIS A 156 -3.86 -2.21 2.65
C HIS A 156 -4.48 -0.82 2.57
N ILE A 157 -3.88 0.14 3.25
CA ILE A 157 -4.30 1.54 3.27
C ILE A 157 -3.14 2.39 2.77
N ASP A 158 -3.34 3.07 1.64
CA ASP A 158 -2.43 4.02 1.03
C ASP A 158 -3.27 5.16 0.45
N LEU A 159 -3.41 6.23 1.22
CA LEU A 159 -4.26 7.38 0.92
C LEU A 159 -3.47 8.69 0.83
N ASP A 160 -2.13 8.59 0.79
CA ASP A 160 -1.23 9.75 0.68
C ASP A 160 -1.46 10.82 1.77
N GLY A 161 -1.98 10.43 2.96
CA GLY A 161 -2.19 11.43 3.99
C GLY A 161 -2.96 11.03 5.23
N ASN A 162 -4.20 10.63 5.08
CA ASN A 162 -5.09 10.33 6.21
C ASN A 162 -4.99 8.89 6.76
N ASP A 163 -4.01 8.11 6.38
CA ASP A 163 -3.89 6.66 6.64
C ASP A 163 -4.07 6.31 8.12
N TYR A 164 -3.40 7.05 9.02
CA TYR A 164 -3.54 6.89 10.46
C TYR A 164 -4.99 7.08 10.92
N TRP A 165 -5.65 8.15 10.44
CA TRP A 165 -7.00 8.50 10.86
C TRP A 165 -8.03 7.51 10.36
N ILE A 166 -7.85 7.04 9.13
CA ILE A 166 -8.73 6.04 8.51
C ILE A 166 -8.58 4.71 9.24
N TRP A 167 -7.34 4.24 9.48
CA TRP A 167 -7.16 3.01 10.25
C TRP A 167 -7.70 3.10 11.68
N ARG A 168 -7.46 4.24 12.34
CA ARG A 168 -8.02 4.49 13.68
C ARG A 168 -9.55 4.35 13.69
N LYS A 169 -10.23 4.79 12.62
CA LYS A 169 -11.69 4.80 12.50
C LYS A 169 -12.30 3.45 12.10
N ILE A 170 -11.55 2.58 11.45
CA ILE A 170 -12.03 1.27 11.01
C ILE A 170 -12.35 0.36 12.20
N GLU A 171 -13.63 -0.10 12.29
CA GLU A 171 -14.17 -0.93 13.37
C GLU A 171 -14.98 -2.13 12.84
N VAL A 172 -15.46 -2.06 11.60
CA VAL A 172 -16.41 -3.03 11.03
C VAL A 172 -15.74 -4.28 10.48
N VAL A 173 -14.43 -4.23 10.22
CA VAL A 173 -13.63 -5.38 9.77
C VAL A 173 -12.47 -5.65 10.75
N SER A 174 -12.01 -6.90 10.75
CA SER A 174 -10.88 -7.37 11.57
C SER A 174 -9.86 -8.07 10.68
N PRO A 175 -9.00 -7.32 9.97
CA PRO A 175 -7.99 -7.90 9.10
C PRO A 175 -6.99 -8.76 9.89
N ILE A 176 -6.48 -9.82 9.26
CA ILE A 176 -5.37 -10.61 9.84
C ILE A 176 -4.05 -9.85 9.68
N VAL A 177 -3.85 -9.24 8.51
CA VAL A 177 -2.68 -8.41 8.21
C VAL A 177 -3.17 -7.02 7.79
N VAL A 178 -2.51 -5.99 8.33
CA VAL A 178 -2.69 -4.59 7.92
C VAL A 178 -1.36 -4.07 7.35
N ILE A 179 -1.42 -3.47 6.18
CA ILE A 179 -0.30 -2.84 5.51
C ILE A 179 -0.62 -1.35 5.41
N LEU A 180 0.32 -0.50 5.83
CA LEU A 180 0.13 0.95 5.87
C LEU A 180 1.34 1.69 5.30
N GLU A 181 1.08 2.69 4.47
CA GLU A 181 2.13 3.65 4.13
C GLU A 181 2.51 4.47 5.36
N TYR A 182 3.82 4.67 5.59
CA TYR A 182 4.34 5.56 6.62
C TYR A 182 5.31 6.57 6.03
N ASN A 183 5.36 7.74 6.66
CA ASN A 183 6.30 8.78 6.24
C ASN A 183 7.59 8.73 7.06
N SER A 184 8.64 8.15 6.50
CA SER A 184 9.94 8.06 7.15
C SER A 184 10.64 9.41 7.35
N VAL A 185 10.18 10.48 6.68
CA VAL A 185 10.72 11.85 6.88
C VAL A 185 10.39 12.38 8.26
N PHE A 186 9.29 11.93 8.88
CA PHE A 186 8.95 12.29 10.26
C PHE A 186 9.84 11.64 11.32
N GLY A 187 10.71 10.70 10.91
CA GLY A 187 11.56 9.95 11.83
C GLY A 187 10.80 8.90 12.62
N ILE A 188 11.48 8.39 13.66
CA ILE A 188 10.98 7.32 14.52
C ILE A 188 10.66 7.80 15.95
N ASP A 189 11.22 8.94 16.38
CA ASP A 189 11.22 9.38 17.77
C ASP A 189 9.89 9.95 18.23
N ARG A 190 9.13 10.58 17.33
CA ARG A 190 7.87 11.26 17.65
C ARG A 190 6.69 10.54 17.03
N PRO A 191 5.67 10.17 17.82
CA PRO A 191 4.45 9.57 17.28
C PRO A 191 3.52 10.67 16.74
N ILE A 192 3.77 11.07 15.50
CA ILE A 192 3.09 12.19 14.84
C ILE A 192 2.45 11.76 13.52
N THR A 193 1.39 12.47 13.16
CA THR A 193 0.72 12.37 11.86
C THR A 193 0.34 13.77 11.36
N VAL A 194 0.05 13.92 10.09
CA VAL A 194 -0.61 15.14 9.62
C VAL A 194 -1.94 15.31 10.34
N PRO A 195 -2.38 16.54 10.68
CA PRO A 195 -3.72 16.76 11.22
C PRO A 195 -4.78 16.23 10.27
N TYR A 196 -5.86 15.65 10.83
CA TYR A 196 -6.97 15.18 9.99
C TYR A 196 -7.59 16.32 9.19
N ASP A 197 -7.65 16.14 7.90
CA ASP A 197 -8.42 16.98 6.98
C ASP A 197 -9.17 16.06 6.01
N LYS A 198 -10.50 16.16 6.02
CA LYS A 198 -11.37 15.35 5.15
C LYS A 198 -11.03 15.48 3.67
N THR A 199 -10.43 16.58 3.27
CA THR A 199 -10.07 16.93 1.89
C THR A 199 -8.56 16.88 1.65
N PHE A 200 -7.80 16.24 2.55
CA PHE A 200 -6.35 16.18 2.45
C PHE A 200 -5.90 15.69 1.07
N ASP A 201 -5.04 16.47 0.46
CA ASP A 201 -4.33 16.12 -0.77
C ASP A 201 -2.86 16.46 -0.58
N ARG A 202 -1.98 15.49 -0.74
CA ARG A 202 -0.53 15.58 -0.50
C ARG A 202 0.12 16.72 -1.26
N THR A 203 -0.25 16.91 -2.53
CA THR A 203 0.34 17.92 -3.40
C THR A 203 -0.14 19.32 -3.02
N ASN A 204 -1.41 19.47 -2.65
CA ASN A 204 -1.98 20.73 -2.21
C ASN A 204 -1.54 21.11 -0.79
N ALA A 205 -1.34 20.12 0.09
CA ALA A 205 -0.91 20.34 1.47
C ALA A 205 0.47 20.99 1.54
N HIS A 206 1.43 20.55 0.70
CA HIS A 206 2.74 21.19 0.58
C HIS A 206 3.40 20.86 -0.76
N PHE A 207 3.93 21.87 -1.43
CA PHE A 207 4.55 21.76 -2.75
C PHE A 207 5.66 20.69 -2.85
N SER A 208 6.31 20.37 -1.73
CA SER A 208 7.42 19.40 -1.73
C SER A 208 6.97 17.94 -1.88
N ASN A 209 5.70 17.63 -1.71
CA ASN A 209 5.16 16.27 -1.61
C ASN A 209 5.79 15.42 -0.48
N LEU A 210 6.46 16.05 0.49
CA LEU A 210 7.10 15.36 1.63
C LEU A 210 6.26 15.40 2.90
N TYR A 211 5.18 16.18 2.90
CA TYR A 211 4.30 16.37 4.06
C TYR A 211 2.99 15.60 3.87
N PHE A 212 2.94 14.38 4.43
CA PHE A 212 1.80 13.46 4.33
C PHE A 212 1.88 12.38 5.41
N GLY A 213 0.78 11.69 5.66
CA GLY A 213 0.71 10.45 6.42
C GLY A 213 1.16 10.56 7.87
N ALA A 214 1.72 9.50 8.39
CA ALA A 214 2.11 9.34 9.79
C ALA A 214 3.53 8.79 9.94
N SER A 215 4.18 9.10 11.07
CA SER A 215 5.41 8.42 11.47
C SER A 215 5.14 6.95 11.78
N LEU A 216 6.16 6.10 11.63
CA LEU A 216 6.03 4.69 11.98
C LEU A 216 5.70 4.50 13.48
N SER A 217 6.22 5.37 14.36
CA SER A 217 5.90 5.33 15.79
C SER A 217 4.41 5.61 16.07
N ALA A 218 3.76 6.50 15.30
CA ALA A 218 2.32 6.71 15.42
C ALA A 218 1.51 5.48 15.01
N LEU A 219 1.87 4.87 13.88
CA LEU A 219 1.21 3.64 13.41
C LEU A 219 1.46 2.46 14.36
N HIS A 220 2.65 2.35 14.91
CA HIS A 220 3.00 1.31 15.88
C HIS A 220 2.17 1.43 17.17
N GLN A 221 1.96 2.65 17.72
CA GLN A 221 1.10 2.83 18.89
C GLN A 221 -0.35 2.46 18.56
N LEU A 222 -0.88 2.95 17.45
CA LEU A 222 -2.24 2.62 17.01
C LEU A 222 -2.40 1.11 16.80
N SER A 223 -1.37 0.44 16.25
CA SER A 223 -1.40 -1.03 16.06
C SER A 223 -1.57 -1.76 17.38
N ALA A 224 -0.83 -1.37 18.41
CA ALA A 224 -0.93 -1.97 19.73
C ALA A 224 -2.31 -1.77 20.36
N GLU A 225 -2.90 -0.56 20.23
CA GLU A 225 -4.25 -0.27 20.71
C GLU A 225 -5.31 -1.15 20.01
N LYS A 226 -5.10 -1.45 18.73
CA LYS A 226 -6.01 -2.27 17.91
C LYS A 226 -5.73 -3.78 18.01
N GLY A 227 -4.74 -4.21 18.79
CA GLY A 227 -4.41 -5.62 18.98
C GLY A 227 -3.54 -6.24 17.89
N TYR A 228 -2.71 -5.42 17.23
CA TYR A 228 -1.76 -5.84 16.21
C TYR A 228 -0.31 -5.67 16.69
N SER A 229 0.58 -6.47 16.14
CA SER A 229 2.02 -6.36 16.33
C SER A 229 2.72 -5.98 15.03
N PHE A 230 3.65 -5.06 15.13
CA PHE A 230 4.55 -4.69 14.05
C PHE A 230 5.54 -5.82 13.75
N ILE A 231 5.71 -6.16 12.47
CA ILE A 231 6.61 -7.23 12.01
C ILE A 231 7.74 -6.74 11.10
N GLY A 232 7.72 -5.47 10.68
CA GLY A 232 8.76 -4.85 9.85
C GLY A 232 8.20 -3.95 8.75
N CYS A 233 9.14 -3.37 7.98
CA CYS A 233 8.86 -2.52 6.83
C CYS A 233 9.45 -3.11 5.55
N THR A 234 8.96 -2.63 4.40
CA THR A 234 9.64 -2.85 3.11
C THR A 234 11.03 -2.22 3.10
N SER A 235 11.96 -2.80 2.35
CA SER A 235 13.32 -2.26 2.17
C SER A 235 13.35 -0.90 1.48
N SER A 236 12.26 -0.54 0.80
CA SER A 236 12.03 0.79 0.22
C SER A 236 11.72 1.87 1.25
N GLY A 237 11.19 1.49 2.43
CA GLY A 237 10.87 2.41 3.52
C GLY A 237 9.58 3.20 3.30
N ASN A 238 8.56 2.55 2.73
CA ASN A 238 7.22 3.13 2.55
C ASN A 238 6.12 2.34 3.25
N ASN A 239 6.10 1.01 3.18
CA ASN A 239 5.06 0.18 3.76
C ASN A 239 5.51 -0.49 5.06
N ALA A 240 4.67 -0.42 6.08
CA ALA A 240 4.81 -1.09 7.36
C ALA A 240 3.75 -2.20 7.48
N TYR A 241 4.15 -3.33 8.04
CA TYR A 241 3.35 -4.53 8.17
C TYR A 241 2.98 -4.80 9.62
N PHE A 242 1.70 -5.02 9.86
CA PHE A 242 1.13 -5.32 11.17
C PHE A 242 0.31 -6.60 11.10
N VAL A 243 0.54 -7.52 12.03
CA VAL A 243 -0.17 -8.81 12.11
C VAL A 243 -0.96 -8.85 13.41
N ARG A 244 -2.22 -9.27 13.33
CA ARG A 244 -3.08 -9.44 14.49
C ARG A 244 -2.45 -10.42 15.49
N ASN A 245 -2.46 -10.08 16.76
CA ASN A 245 -1.67 -10.75 17.80
C ASN A 245 -1.94 -12.27 17.91
N ASP A 246 -3.19 -12.69 17.67
CA ASP A 246 -3.60 -14.12 17.69
C ASP A 246 -3.08 -14.93 16.50
N LYS A 247 -2.52 -14.26 15.49
CA LYS A 247 -1.99 -14.87 14.25
C LYS A 247 -0.46 -14.93 14.20
N LEU A 248 0.22 -14.35 15.18
CA LEU A 248 1.67 -14.53 15.36
C LEU A 248 1.98 -15.99 15.68
N ASN A 249 3.16 -16.44 15.26
CA ASN A 249 3.60 -17.81 15.47
C ASN A 249 5.14 -17.90 15.52
N ASP A 250 5.70 -19.11 15.50
CA ASP A 250 7.15 -19.31 15.58
C ASP A 250 7.92 -18.79 14.36
N VAL A 251 7.23 -18.53 13.22
CA VAL A 251 7.83 -18.01 11.98
C VAL A 251 7.57 -16.51 11.86
N VAL A 252 6.31 -16.09 11.95
CA VAL A 252 5.90 -14.68 11.85
C VAL A 252 5.91 -14.07 13.24
N LYS A 253 6.94 -13.27 13.52
CA LYS A 253 7.20 -12.70 14.85
C LYS A 253 7.16 -11.18 14.81
N LYS A 254 6.80 -10.58 15.94
CA LYS A 254 6.93 -9.15 16.13
C LYS A 254 8.39 -8.74 16.17
N THR A 255 8.67 -7.54 15.68
CA THR A 255 9.97 -6.88 15.82
C THR A 255 9.85 -5.56 16.60
N SER A 256 10.97 -5.04 17.10
CA SER A 256 10.96 -3.69 17.70
C SER A 256 10.88 -2.62 16.60
N LEU A 257 10.46 -1.43 17.02
CA LEU A 257 10.37 -0.29 16.13
C LEU A 257 11.73 0.03 15.48
N GLU A 258 12.80 0.02 16.29
CA GLU A 258 14.17 0.33 15.87
C GLU A 258 14.72 -0.70 14.88
N ASN A 259 14.43 -1.97 15.10
CA ASN A 259 14.93 -3.05 14.24
C ASN A 259 14.17 -3.15 12.91
N GLY A 260 12.89 -2.79 12.91
CA GLY A 260 12.05 -2.89 11.71
C GLY A 260 11.92 -1.59 10.92
N TYR A 261 12.41 -0.44 11.45
CA TYR A 261 12.31 0.85 10.77
C TYR A 261 13.26 0.95 9.58
N VAL A 262 12.75 1.44 8.46
CA VAL A 262 13.53 1.70 7.25
C VAL A 262 13.30 3.14 6.80
N VAL A 263 14.39 3.88 6.55
CA VAL A 263 14.31 5.22 5.97
C VAL A 263 14.11 5.11 4.47
N SER A 264 13.07 5.75 3.94
CA SER A 264 12.78 5.73 2.50
C SER A 264 13.91 6.39 1.69
N LYS A 265 14.19 5.80 0.53
CA LYS A 265 15.23 6.27 -0.39
C LYS A 265 14.67 7.06 -1.57
N PHE A 266 13.36 7.30 -1.61
CA PHE A 266 12.76 8.10 -2.69
C PHE A 266 13.25 9.53 -2.64
N ARG A 267 13.43 10.09 -3.82
CA ARG A 267 13.87 11.47 -4.00
C ARG A 267 12.88 12.25 -4.86
N GLU A 268 11.60 12.07 -4.59
CA GLU A 268 10.49 12.68 -5.32
C GLU A 268 10.10 14.08 -4.84
N GLY A 269 10.82 14.62 -3.83
CA GLY A 269 10.60 15.97 -3.35
C GLY A 269 10.65 17.00 -4.48
N ARG A 270 9.78 18.01 -4.41
CA ARG A 270 9.64 19.05 -5.43
C ARG A 270 9.89 20.43 -4.88
N ASP A 271 10.34 21.35 -5.74
CA ASP A 271 10.40 22.79 -5.46
C ASP A 271 9.03 23.46 -5.74
N ARG A 272 8.93 24.77 -5.48
CA ARG A 272 7.71 25.55 -5.73
C ARG A 272 7.32 25.65 -7.21
N ASN A 273 8.20 25.30 -8.12
CA ASN A 273 7.94 25.27 -9.56
C ASN A 273 7.58 23.85 -10.05
N GLY A 274 7.51 22.86 -9.14
CA GLY A 274 7.21 21.47 -9.44
C GLY A 274 8.40 20.66 -9.95
N ASN A 275 9.62 21.20 -9.97
CA ASN A 275 10.81 20.45 -10.37
C ASN A 275 11.27 19.52 -9.25
N LEU A 276 11.81 18.34 -9.62
CA LEU A 276 12.41 17.42 -8.67
C LEU A 276 13.63 18.05 -7.99
N THR A 277 13.67 17.98 -6.66
CA THR A 277 14.77 18.52 -5.85
C THR A 277 15.83 17.49 -5.52
N PHE A 278 15.47 16.19 -5.59
CA PHE A 278 16.33 15.06 -5.22
C PHE A 278 16.87 15.13 -3.78
N LEU A 279 16.16 15.81 -2.87
CA LEU A 279 16.52 15.90 -1.46
C LEU A 279 16.64 14.50 -0.83
N THR A 280 17.61 14.36 0.08
CA THR A 280 17.89 13.12 0.80
C THR A 280 18.07 13.37 2.29
N GLY A 281 17.93 12.32 3.11
CA GLY A 281 18.22 12.37 4.54
C GLY A 281 17.55 13.57 5.25
N PRO A 282 18.31 14.29 6.12
CA PRO A 282 17.77 15.41 6.91
C PRO A 282 17.22 16.59 6.10
N GLU A 283 17.71 16.78 4.87
CA GLU A 283 17.24 17.88 4.01
C GLU A 283 15.75 17.79 3.71
N ARG A 284 15.20 16.56 3.66
CA ARG A 284 13.77 16.34 3.45
C ARG A 284 12.94 16.84 4.63
N LEU A 285 13.41 16.63 5.86
CA LEU A 285 12.75 17.14 7.07
C LEU A 285 12.82 18.68 7.13
N GLU A 286 13.98 19.27 6.83
CA GLU A 286 14.12 20.74 6.79
C GLU A 286 13.16 21.39 5.78
N ALA A 287 12.87 20.72 4.65
CA ALA A 287 11.95 21.25 3.63
C ALA A 287 10.50 21.38 4.13
N ILE A 288 10.11 20.64 5.16
CA ILE A 288 8.75 20.64 5.73
C ILE A 288 8.72 21.10 7.19
N LYS A 289 9.84 21.56 7.72
CA LYS A 289 9.98 22.03 9.10
C LYS A 289 9.02 23.16 9.43
N GLY A 290 8.42 23.08 10.62
CA GLY A 290 7.47 24.05 11.12
C GLY A 290 6.04 23.89 10.60
N LEU A 291 5.77 22.91 9.73
CA LEU A 291 4.41 22.54 9.36
C LEU A 291 3.67 21.91 10.54
N PRO A 292 2.34 22.04 10.63
CA PRO A 292 1.57 21.47 11.72
C PRO A 292 1.57 19.95 11.68
N VAL A 293 1.78 19.29 12.82
CA VAL A 293 1.61 17.85 12.99
C VAL A 293 0.77 17.59 14.23
N TYR A 294 -0.03 16.53 14.21
CA TYR A 294 -0.75 16.07 15.37
C TYR A 294 0.10 15.04 16.11
N ASN A 295 0.39 15.31 17.37
CA ASN A 295 1.11 14.41 18.26
C ASN A 295 0.11 13.57 19.05
N ILE A 296 0.14 12.26 18.86
CA ILE A 296 -0.85 11.36 19.46
C ILE A 296 -0.65 11.16 20.97
N ASN A 297 0.56 11.41 21.51
CA ASN A 297 0.80 11.33 22.94
C ASN A 297 0.26 12.53 23.71
N THR A 298 0.29 13.72 23.12
CA THR A 298 -0.17 14.95 23.76
C THR A 298 -1.59 15.33 23.38
N ASP A 299 -2.15 14.68 22.34
CA ASP A 299 -3.46 14.99 21.74
C ASP A 299 -3.54 16.46 21.25
N GLN A 300 -2.43 16.97 20.70
CA GLN A 300 -2.32 18.36 20.29
C GLN A 300 -1.65 18.51 18.92
N ILE A 301 -2.00 19.61 18.24
CA ILE A 301 -1.30 20.08 17.05
C ILE A 301 -0.07 20.86 17.49
N GLU A 302 1.08 20.49 17.00
CA GLU A 302 2.38 21.14 17.25
C GLU A 302 3.13 21.37 15.95
N LYS A 303 4.29 22.01 16.02
CA LYS A 303 5.16 22.19 14.84
C LYS A 303 6.14 21.03 14.72
N LEU A 304 6.31 20.60 13.47
CA LEU A 304 7.33 19.63 13.08
C LEU A 304 8.74 20.16 13.32
#